data_e07cdfc4dc68c25558af91a2635f1a79
#
_entry.id   e07cdfc4dc68c25558af91a2635f1a79
#
_cell.length_a   1.000
_cell.length_b   1.000
_cell.length_c   1.000
_cell.angle_alpha   90.00
_cell.angle_beta   90.00
_cell.angle_gamma   90.00
#
_symmetry.space_group_name_H-M   'P 1'
#
loop_
_entity.id
_entity.type
_entity.pdbx_description
1 polymer ?
#
loop_
_entity_poly.entity_id
_entity_poly.type
_entity_poly.pdbx_seq_one_letter_code
_entity_poly.pdbx_strand_id
1 'polypeptide(L)'
;GPYTPGTAYILLMRPLSLASSSIGAGHDPRRQYLRGSTGLPIGGMGAVTRAMQKSIEASGGTIRVGAGVKQIAAGMTGIEGVELDNGEFIQATTVASNLHPRTTLVDLLSDPLQEPRFKQNVHQLPQRGSVFKLALALDGVPTFTAAPTGLERAYASCQFRLAPSLDYMERAYDDAKYGRPSEEPIILGLIPSLTSPDMAPEGKHIMSCNVWHAPVELTQGSWKDERGKMASRCIEIISRSMPDLKDRIIDYRALSPLDLEDEFGLRDGNIMHLEMMPSQMFGLRPLADCSAYTTPTTGLYLCGSGTWPGGTVSGIPGHNAAQTILSHIK
;
A
#
# COMPACT_ATOMS: atom_id res chain seq x y z
N GLY A 1 4.37 -9.36 20.46
CA GLY A 1 2.97 -9.74 20.72
C GLY A 1 2.29 -10.32 19.48
N PRO A 2 1.13 -10.94 19.57
CA PRO A 2 0.44 -11.53 18.41
C PRO A 2 0.05 -10.49 17.35
N TYR A 3 0.17 -9.23 17.65
CA TYR A 3 -0.18 -8.11 16.81
C TYR A 3 1.03 -7.35 16.24
N THR A 4 2.23 -7.83 16.49
CA THR A 4 3.44 -7.17 16.01
C THR A 4 3.68 -7.52 14.55
N PRO A 5 3.49 -6.59 13.60
CA PRO A 5 3.61 -6.86 12.16
C PRO A 5 5.02 -7.19 11.70
N GLY A 6 5.97 -7.23 12.59
CA GLY A 6 7.35 -7.60 12.29
C GLY A 6 7.74 -9.01 12.73
N THR A 7 6.81 -9.78 13.26
CA THR A 7 7.10 -11.15 13.73
C THR A 7 7.30 -12.12 12.54
N ALA A 8 7.83 -13.31 12.86
CA ALA A 8 7.92 -14.43 11.93
C ALA A 8 6.59 -14.73 11.19
N TYR A 9 5.46 -14.32 11.77
CA TYR A 9 4.15 -14.41 11.15
C TYR A 9 4.10 -13.76 9.76
N ILE A 10 4.60 -12.52 9.57
CA ILE A 10 4.63 -11.87 8.25
C ILE A 10 5.54 -12.64 7.28
N LEU A 11 6.67 -13.16 7.76
CA LEU A 11 7.57 -13.96 6.94
C LEU A 11 6.89 -15.25 6.47
N LEU A 12 6.11 -15.90 7.33
CA LEU A 12 5.33 -17.08 6.98
C LEU A 12 4.15 -16.77 6.06
N MET A 13 3.51 -15.61 6.24
CA MET A 13 2.34 -15.22 5.45
C MET A 13 2.69 -14.67 4.07
N ARG A 14 3.90 -14.12 3.88
CA ARG A 14 4.33 -13.60 2.58
C ARG A 14 4.32 -14.67 1.47
N PRO A 15 4.84 -15.89 1.66
CA PRO A 15 4.72 -16.97 0.69
C PRO A 15 3.25 -17.33 0.36
N LEU A 16 2.35 -17.31 1.34
CA LEU A 16 0.93 -17.59 1.13
C LEU A 16 0.25 -16.48 0.31
N SER A 17 0.53 -15.21 0.59
CA SER A 17 0.04 -14.10 -0.21
C SER A 17 0.54 -14.17 -1.66
N LEU A 18 1.81 -14.54 -1.86
CA LEU A 18 2.39 -14.70 -3.18
C LEU A 18 1.91 -15.97 -3.88
N ALA A 19 1.66 -17.07 -3.15
CA ALA A 19 1.13 -18.31 -3.69
C ALA A 19 -0.32 -18.16 -4.16
N SER A 20 -1.14 -17.35 -3.49
CA SER A 20 -2.51 -17.06 -3.94
C SER A 20 -2.58 -16.32 -5.29
N SER A 21 -1.45 -15.79 -5.78
CA SER A 21 -1.32 -15.23 -7.13
C SER A 21 -1.41 -16.26 -8.26
N SER A 22 -1.32 -17.54 -7.96
CA SER A 22 -1.36 -18.60 -8.96
C SER A 22 -2.77 -19.07 -9.34
N ILE A 23 -3.79 -18.66 -8.59
CA ILE A 23 -5.18 -19.03 -8.86
C ILE A 23 -5.74 -18.11 -9.96
N GLY A 24 -6.14 -18.70 -11.11
CA GLY A 24 -6.72 -17.99 -12.24
C GLY A 24 -5.72 -17.35 -13.22
N ALA A 25 -4.44 -17.47 -12.99
CA ALA A 25 -3.42 -17.05 -13.93
C ALA A 25 -3.25 -18.10 -15.05
N GLY A 26 -3.90 -17.90 -16.18
CA GLY A 26 -3.81 -18.82 -17.34
C GLY A 26 -2.41 -19.37 -17.63
N HIS A 27 -2.30 -20.27 -18.57
CA HIS A 27 -1.11 -21.08 -18.89
C HIS A 27 0.14 -20.30 -19.41
N ASP A 28 0.47 -19.12 -18.86
CA ASP A 28 1.74 -18.48 -19.18
C ASP A 28 2.88 -19.19 -18.44
N PRO A 29 3.74 -19.99 -19.14
CA PRO A 29 4.80 -20.77 -18.52
C PRO A 29 5.84 -19.90 -17.80
N ARG A 30 5.98 -18.62 -18.15
CA ARG A 30 6.91 -17.70 -17.49
C ARG A 30 6.52 -17.45 -16.03
N ARG A 31 5.23 -17.57 -15.68
CA ARG A 31 4.72 -17.39 -14.31
C ARG A 31 5.21 -18.48 -13.35
N GLN A 32 5.54 -19.65 -13.87
CA GLN A 32 6.07 -20.76 -13.06
C GLN A 32 7.43 -20.39 -12.42
N TYR A 33 8.26 -19.64 -13.15
CA TYR A 33 9.58 -19.18 -12.71
C TYR A 33 9.51 -17.93 -11.82
N LEU A 34 8.42 -17.18 -11.88
CA LEU A 34 8.23 -15.93 -11.12
C LEU A 34 7.47 -16.11 -9.81
N ARG A 35 7.04 -17.32 -9.50
CA ARG A 35 6.31 -17.61 -8.23
C ARG A 35 7.15 -17.21 -7.04
N GLY A 36 6.58 -16.34 -6.19
CA GLY A 36 7.25 -15.83 -4.99
C GLY A 36 8.34 -14.80 -5.25
N SER A 37 8.59 -14.43 -6.52
CA SER A 37 9.55 -13.39 -6.87
C SER A 37 8.98 -11.99 -6.61
N THR A 38 9.84 -11.09 -6.16
CA THR A 38 9.56 -9.65 -6.10
C THR A 38 10.46 -8.96 -7.10
N GLY A 39 9.88 -8.20 -8.02
CA GLY A 39 10.62 -7.44 -9.02
C GLY A 39 10.46 -5.94 -8.84
N LEU A 40 11.45 -5.17 -9.28
CA LEU A 40 11.34 -3.73 -9.45
C LEU A 40 11.09 -3.45 -10.94
N PRO A 41 9.97 -2.83 -11.31
CA PRO A 41 9.71 -2.48 -12.70
C PRO A 41 10.68 -1.40 -13.17
N ILE A 42 11.19 -1.54 -14.39
CA ILE A 42 11.97 -0.48 -15.04
C ILE A 42 11.07 0.74 -15.24
N GLY A 43 11.56 1.92 -14.90
CA GLY A 43 10.77 3.16 -14.89
C GLY A 43 9.94 3.35 -13.61
N GLY A 44 10.23 2.57 -12.55
CA GLY A 44 9.58 2.65 -11.23
C GLY A 44 8.17 2.07 -11.21
N MET A 45 7.51 2.16 -10.05
CA MET A 45 6.16 1.60 -9.87
C MET A 45 5.11 2.24 -10.80
N GLY A 46 5.27 3.51 -11.17
CA GLY A 46 4.40 4.18 -12.14
C GLY A 46 4.43 3.55 -13.55
N ALA A 47 5.45 2.79 -13.90
CA ALA A 47 5.48 2.05 -15.16
C ALA A 47 4.41 0.95 -15.22
N VAL A 48 4.09 0.34 -14.07
CA VAL A 48 3.01 -0.67 -13.97
C VAL A 48 1.66 -0.03 -14.28
N THR A 49 1.36 1.11 -13.64
CA THR A 49 0.08 1.81 -13.86
C THR A 49 -0.05 2.33 -15.30
N ARG A 50 1.05 2.86 -15.89
CA ARG A 50 1.07 3.25 -17.31
C ARG A 50 0.85 2.08 -18.26
N ALA A 51 1.40 0.90 -17.96
CA ALA A 51 1.18 -0.30 -18.76
C ALA A 51 -0.28 -0.77 -18.67
N MET A 52 -0.86 -0.74 -17.48
CA MET A 52 -2.28 -1.06 -17.27
C MET A 52 -3.20 -0.05 -18.00
N GLN A 53 -2.89 1.24 -17.91
CA GLN A 53 -3.61 2.29 -18.65
C GLN A 53 -3.63 1.99 -20.16
N LYS A 54 -2.47 1.76 -20.77
CA LYS A 54 -2.38 1.42 -22.20
C LYS A 54 -3.20 0.18 -22.56
N SER A 55 -3.21 -0.83 -21.69
CA SER A 55 -3.98 -2.05 -21.90
C SER A 55 -5.50 -1.79 -21.85
N ILE A 56 -5.95 -0.95 -20.93
CA ILE A 56 -7.36 -0.55 -20.81
C ILE A 56 -7.80 0.20 -22.07
N GLU A 57 -7.03 1.21 -22.48
CA GLU A 57 -7.30 2.03 -23.67
C GLU A 57 -7.31 1.18 -24.96
N ALA A 58 -6.33 0.26 -25.10
CA ALA A 58 -6.29 -0.68 -26.23
C ALA A 58 -7.47 -1.66 -26.26
N SER A 59 -8.10 -1.88 -25.13
CA SER A 59 -9.31 -2.73 -25.00
C SER A 59 -10.60 -1.92 -25.14
N GLY A 60 -10.54 -0.62 -25.48
CA GLY A 60 -11.70 0.24 -25.64
C GLY A 60 -12.22 0.85 -24.33
N GLY A 61 -11.49 0.70 -23.23
CA GLY A 61 -11.83 1.34 -21.96
C GLY A 61 -11.45 2.82 -21.95
N THR A 62 -12.15 3.60 -21.15
CA THR A 62 -11.88 5.04 -20.96
C THR A 62 -11.33 5.30 -19.56
N ILE A 63 -10.30 6.14 -19.46
CA ILE A 63 -9.74 6.59 -18.18
C ILE A 63 -10.01 8.09 -18.05
N ARG A 64 -10.57 8.48 -16.91
CA ARG A 64 -10.84 9.87 -16.55
C ARG A 64 -10.03 10.22 -15.30
N VAL A 65 -9.18 11.21 -15.41
CA VAL A 65 -8.44 11.81 -14.30
C VAL A 65 -9.12 13.10 -13.84
N GLY A 66 -8.87 13.52 -12.60
CA GLY A 66 -9.53 14.70 -12.04
C GLY A 66 -11.05 14.53 -11.89
N ALA A 67 -11.52 13.28 -11.80
CA ALA A 67 -12.93 12.91 -11.72
C ALA A 67 -13.19 12.21 -10.37
N GLY A 68 -13.08 12.95 -9.28
CA GLY A 68 -13.35 12.43 -7.93
C GLY A 68 -14.80 11.97 -7.82
N VAL A 69 -14.99 10.80 -7.20
CA VAL A 69 -16.33 10.25 -6.92
C VAL A 69 -16.80 10.78 -5.57
N LYS A 70 -17.88 11.53 -5.60
CA LYS A 70 -18.55 12.08 -4.41
C LYS A 70 -19.49 11.10 -3.75
N GLN A 71 -20.19 10.28 -4.56
CA GLN A 71 -21.18 9.34 -4.08
C GLN A 71 -21.30 8.12 -4.99
N ILE A 72 -21.52 6.95 -4.40
CA ILE A 72 -21.96 5.74 -5.07
C ILE A 72 -23.45 5.59 -4.77
N ALA A 73 -24.29 5.80 -5.79
CA ALA A 73 -25.74 5.76 -5.65
C ALA A 73 -26.26 4.32 -5.78
N ALA A 74 -27.09 3.91 -4.83
CA ALA A 74 -27.83 2.65 -4.89
C ALA A 74 -29.29 2.86 -4.52
N GLY A 75 -30.17 2.15 -5.23
CA GLY A 75 -31.60 2.10 -4.99
C GLY A 75 -32.06 0.74 -4.44
N MET A 76 -33.34 0.45 -4.58
CA MET A 76 -33.98 -0.78 -4.05
C MET A 76 -33.47 -2.07 -4.72
N THR A 77 -32.90 -1.98 -5.91
CA THR A 77 -32.46 -3.15 -6.70
C THR A 77 -30.94 -3.28 -6.80
N GLY A 78 -30.17 -2.33 -6.27
CA GLY A 78 -28.72 -2.29 -6.31
C GLY A 78 -28.17 -0.98 -6.83
N ILE A 79 -26.94 -1.01 -7.36
CA ILE A 79 -26.22 0.18 -7.86
C ILE A 79 -26.95 0.81 -9.04
N GLU A 80 -27.06 2.14 -9.00
CA GLU A 80 -27.61 3.00 -10.06
C GLU A 80 -26.53 3.78 -10.81
N GLY A 81 -25.40 4.07 -10.14
CA GLY A 81 -24.29 4.82 -10.73
C GLY A 81 -23.40 5.50 -9.70
N VAL A 82 -22.61 6.46 -10.18
CA VAL A 82 -21.76 7.30 -9.35
C VAL A 82 -21.97 8.78 -9.67
N GLU A 83 -22.01 9.61 -8.63
CA GLU A 83 -21.95 11.07 -8.74
C GLU A 83 -20.51 11.53 -8.57
N LEU A 84 -20.04 12.37 -9.47
CA LEU A 84 -18.72 13.00 -9.39
C LEU A 84 -18.76 14.30 -8.59
N ASP A 85 -17.59 14.79 -8.15
CA ASP A 85 -17.47 16.05 -7.40
C ASP A 85 -18.00 17.27 -8.17
N ASN A 86 -18.00 17.23 -9.51
CA ASN A 86 -18.52 18.28 -10.38
C ASN A 86 -20.05 18.19 -10.59
N GLY A 87 -20.74 17.23 -9.95
CA GLY A 87 -22.18 17.01 -10.06
C GLY A 87 -22.60 16.15 -11.26
N GLU A 88 -21.67 15.69 -12.11
CA GLU A 88 -21.98 14.74 -13.19
C GLU A 88 -22.38 13.38 -12.62
N PHE A 89 -23.47 12.80 -13.14
CA PHE A 89 -23.89 11.45 -12.79
C PHE A 89 -23.52 10.47 -13.91
N ILE A 90 -22.77 9.43 -13.58
CA ILE A 90 -22.43 8.34 -14.49
C ILE A 90 -23.30 7.15 -14.13
N GLN A 91 -24.27 6.83 -14.99
CA GLN A 91 -25.14 5.68 -14.82
C GLN A 91 -24.35 4.37 -14.99
N ALA A 92 -24.49 3.45 -14.03
CA ALA A 92 -23.84 2.14 -14.07
C ALA A 92 -24.61 1.17 -13.17
N THR A 93 -24.74 -0.08 -13.59
CA THR A 93 -25.32 -1.17 -12.79
C THR A 93 -24.24 -2.00 -12.09
N THR A 94 -22.97 -1.73 -12.40
CA THR A 94 -21.80 -2.41 -11.82
C THR A 94 -20.73 -1.36 -11.51
N VAL A 95 -20.31 -1.32 -10.26
CA VAL A 95 -19.23 -0.46 -9.76
C VAL A 95 -18.21 -1.31 -9.03
N ALA A 96 -16.94 -1.20 -9.40
CA ALA A 96 -15.81 -1.82 -8.71
C ALA A 96 -14.95 -0.74 -8.06
N SER A 97 -14.81 -0.78 -6.74
CA SER A 97 -14.01 0.19 -5.98
C SER A 97 -12.72 -0.41 -5.47
N ASN A 98 -11.59 0.24 -5.74
CA ASN A 98 -10.29 -0.09 -5.17
C ASN A 98 -9.92 0.79 -3.96
N LEU A 99 -10.82 1.66 -3.54
CA LEU A 99 -10.63 2.54 -2.37
C LEU A 99 -10.62 1.72 -1.08
N HIS A 100 -10.26 2.39 0.01
CA HIS A 100 -10.36 1.80 1.35
C HIS A 100 -11.81 1.30 1.58
N PRO A 101 -12.01 0.10 2.17
CA PRO A 101 -13.36 -0.46 2.36
C PRO A 101 -14.32 0.46 3.09
N ARG A 102 -13.87 1.17 4.14
CA ARG A 102 -14.68 2.14 4.85
C ARG A 102 -15.08 3.32 3.96
N THR A 103 -14.14 3.84 3.17
CA THR A 103 -14.44 4.92 2.22
C THR A 103 -15.51 4.49 1.24
N THR A 104 -15.38 3.30 0.66
CA THR A 104 -16.37 2.78 -0.29
C THR A 104 -17.72 2.52 0.36
N LEU A 105 -17.75 1.77 1.47
CA LEU A 105 -18.96 1.17 2.02
C LEU A 105 -19.70 2.09 3.01
N VAL A 106 -19.05 3.13 3.50
CA VAL A 106 -19.65 4.03 4.50
C VAL A 106 -19.64 5.47 4.01
N ASP A 107 -18.48 5.97 3.56
CA ASP A 107 -18.36 7.39 3.26
C ASP A 107 -19.00 7.75 1.90
N LEU A 108 -18.85 6.89 0.88
CA LEU A 108 -19.37 7.14 -0.47
C LEU A 108 -20.70 6.45 -0.77
N LEU A 109 -20.95 5.26 -0.21
CA LEU A 109 -22.14 4.49 -0.55
C LEU A 109 -23.40 5.09 0.08
N SER A 110 -24.36 5.45 -0.79
CA SER A 110 -25.72 5.81 -0.43
C SER A 110 -26.64 4.63 -0.77
N ASP A 111 -26.83 3.74 0.18
CA ASP A 111 -27.69 2.56 0.03
C ASP A 111 -28.80 2.59 1.12
N PRO A 112 -30.07 2.76 0.72
CA PRO A 112 -31.18 2.83 1.65
C PRO A 112 -31.44 1.50 2.38
N LEU A 113 -30.95 0.38 1.84
CA LEU A 113 -31.12 -0.96 2.39
C LEU A 113 -29.93 -1.42 3.23
N GLN A 114 -28.88 -0.60 3.35
CA GLN A 114 -27.68 -0.96 4.08
C GLN A 114 -27.95 -1.09 5.59
N GLU A 115 -27.73 -2.28 6.12
CA GLU A 115 -27.99 -2.57 7.53
C GLU A 115 -27.06 -1.77 8.47
N PRO A 116 -27.57 -1.17 9.56
CA PRO A 116 -26.77 -0.43 10.52
C PRO A 116 -25.64 -1.27 11.13
N ARG A 117 -25.88 -2.56 11.37
CA ARG A 117 -24.87 -3.49 11.90
C ARG A 117 -23.70 -3.69 10.93
N PHE A 118 -23.97 -3.77 9.63
CA PHE A 118 -22.93 -3.85 8.62
C PHE A 118 -22.05 -2.58 8.64
N LYS A 119 -22.65 -1.38 8.67
CA LYS A 119 -21.91 -0.13 8.80
C LYS A 119 -21.02 -0.12 10.05
N GLN A 120 -21.56 -0.57 11.19
CA GLN A 120 -20.80 -0.66 12.42
C GLN A 120 -19.59 -1.59 12.30
N ASN A 121 -19.76 -2.77 11.67
CA ASN A 121 -18.68 -3.71 11.43
C ASN A 121 -17.58 -3.10 10.54
N VAL A 122 -17.96 -2.34 9.50
CA VAL A 122 -16.99 -1.63 8.64
C VAL A 122 -16.24 -0.55 9.42
N HIS A 123 -16.91 0.17 10.32
CA HIS A 123 -16.24 1.16 11.19
C HIS A 123 -15.21 0.54 12.15
N GLN A 124 -15.41 -0.70 12.57
CA GLN A 124 -14.52 -1.42 13.49
C GLN A 124 -13.35 -2.13 12.81
N LEU A 125 -13.22 -1.99 11.49
CA LEU A 125 -12.08 -2.58 10.76
C LEU A 125 -10.75 -2.06 11.29
N PRO A 126 -9.75 -2.95 11.54
CA PRO A 126 -8.47 -2.56 12.11
C PRO A 126 -7.61 -1.77 11.10
N GLN A 127 -7.14 -0.59 11.49
CA GLN A 127 -6.49 0.39 10.61
C GLN A 127 -5.16 0.95 11.18
N ARG A 128 -4.54 0.31 12.16
CA ARG A 128 -3.38 0.85 12.87
C ARG A 128 -2.04 0.77 12.12
N GLY A 129 -2.00 0.17 10.94
CA GLY A 129 -0.79 -0.12 10.19
C GLY A 129 -0.25 1.04 9.36
N SER A 130 -0.18 2.24 9.90
CA SER A 130 0.31 3.43 9.21
C SER A 130 1.81 3.41 8.97
N VAL A 131 2.26 4.16 7.95
CA VAL A 131 3.67 4.31 7.62
C VAL A 131 4.06 5.79 7.53
N PHE A 132 5.34 6.05 7.79
CA PHE A 132 5.98 7.30 7.43
C PHE A 132 6.84 7.05 6.19
N LYS A 133 6.80 7.95 5.23
CA LYS A 133 7.52 7.82 3.97
C LYS A 133 8.69 8.81 3.93
N LEU A 134 9.90 8.31 3.64
CA LEU A 134 11.08 9.14 3.45
C LEU A 134 11.67 8.85 2.07
N ALA A 135 11.82 9.88 1.26
CA ALA A 135 12.55 9.85 0.00
C ALA A 135 13.76 10.78 0.08
N LEU A 136 14.92 10.28 -0.29
CA LEU A 136 16.17 11.04 -0.30
C LEU A 136 16.65 11.18 -1.74
N ALA A 137 17.00 12.40 -2.14
CA ALA A 137 17.79 12.67 -3.35
C ALA A 137 19.28 12.61 -2.97
N LEU A 138 20.04 11.81 -3.70
CA LEU A 138 21.43 11.49 -3.36
C LEU A 138 22.41 11.89 -4.45
N ASP A 139 23.55 12.40 -4.02
CA ASP A 139 24.75 12.59 -4.84
C ASP A 139 25.62 11.33 -4.81
N GLY A 140 25.31 10.40 -5.69
CA GLY A 140 25.95 9.09 -5.74
C GLY A 140 25.31 8.02 -4.85
N VAL A 141 25.84 6.81 -4.91
CA VAL A 141 25.38 5.65 -4.14
C VAL A 141 26.09 5.64 -2.79
N PRO A 142 25.37 5.55 -1.66
CA PRO A 142 26.03 5.45 -0.35
C PRO A 142 26.73 4.10 -0.18
N THR A 143 27.76 4.08 0.63
CA THR A 143 28.56 2.90 0.94
C THR A 143 27.86 2.05 2.00
N PHE A 144 27.49 0.82 1.65
CA PHE A 144 26.90 -0.13 2.60
C PHE A 144 28.00 -0.88 3.35
N THR A 145 28.10 -0.70 4.66
CA THR A 145 29.14 -1.36 5.49
C THR A 145 29.06 -2.88 5.45
N ALA A 146 27.88 -3.45 5.21
CA ALA A 146 27.66 -4.89 5.12
C ALA A 146 27.94 -5.46 3.72
N ALA A 147 28.25 -4.62 2.72
CA ALA A 147 28.51 -5.11 1.37
C ALA A 147 29.87 -5.80 1.29
N PRO A 148 29.96 -7.05 0.80
CA PRO A 148 31.22 -7.70 0.53
C PRO A 148 31.98 -6.98 -0.59
N THR A 149 33.32 -6.98 -0.50
CA THR A 149 34.20 -6.41 -1.53
C THR A 149 33.90 -6.99 -2.90
N GLY A 150 33.67 -6.14 -3.89
CA GLY A 150 33.32 -6.52 -5.26
C GLY A 150 31.84 -6.77 -5.50
N LEU A 151 31.00 -6.70 -4.47
CA LEU A 151 29.54 -6.85 -4.56
C LEU A 151 28.76 -5.60 -4.15
N GLU A 152 29.42 -4.47 -4.00
CA GLU A 152 28.86 -3.21 -3.47
C GLU A 152 27.63 -2.78 -4.27
N ARG A 153 27.72 -2.79 -5.62
CA ARG A 153 26.61 -2.40 -6.49
C ARG A 153 25.44 -3.38 -6.39
N ALA A 154 25.71 -4.67 -6.34
CA ALA A 154 24.67 -5.69 -6.21
C ALA A 154 23.94 -5.52 -4.88
N TYR A 155 24.69 -5.25 -3.80
CA TYR A 155 24.14 -5.02 -2.47
C TYR A 155 23.28 -3.76 -2.43
N ALA A 156 23.77 -2.65 -2.98
CA ALA A 156 23.02 -1.39 -3.06
C ALA A 156 21.76 -1.48 -3.91
N SER A 157 21.71 -2.40 -4.89
CA SER A 157 20.54 -2.65 -5.74
C SER A 157 19.44 -3.46 -5.04
N CYS A 158 19.73 -4.04 -3.87
CA CYS A 158 18.77 -4.82 -3.11
C CYS A 158 17.90 -3.92 -2.22
N GLN A 159 16.75 -4.45 -1.84
CA GLN A 159 15.97 -3.89 -0.76
C GLN A 159 16.66 -4.18 0.57
N PHE A 160 16.90 -3.16 1.38
CA PHE A 160 17.45 -3.32 2.72
C PHE A 160 16.37 -3.14 3.79
N ARG A 161 16.61 -3.73 4.95
CA ARG A 161 15.73 -3.61 6.12
C ARG A 161 16.56 -3.39 7.36
N LEU A 162 16.25 -2.34 8.12
CA LEU A 162 16.86 -2.03 9.40
C LEU A 162 15.88 -2.40 10.51
N ALA A 163 16.07 -3.60 11.05
CA ALA A 163 15.31 -4.19 12.16
C ALA A 163 16.16 -5.34 12.75
N PRO A 164 17.14 -5.02 13.60
CA PRO A 164 18.21 -5.95 13.96
C PRO A 164 17.75 -7.10 14.87
N SER A 165 16.63 -6.97 15.58
CA SER A 165 16.10 -8.01 16.46
C SER A 165 14.57 -7.95 16.59
N LEU A 166 13.97 -9.02 17.11
CA LEU A 166 12.55 -9.04 17.42
C LEU A 166 12.20 -8.03 18.52
N ASP A 167 13.04 -7.88 19.53
CA ASP A 167 12.85 -6.90 20.61
C ASP A 167 12.87 -5.46 20.08
N TYR A 168 13.72 -5.17 19.10
CA TYR A 168 13.73 -3.89 18.41
C TYR A 168 12.37 -3.63 17.70
N MET A 169 11.87 -4.63 17.00
CA MET A 169 10.60 -4.53 16.28
C MET A 169 9.42 -4.38 17.24
N GLU A 170 9.44 -5.08 18.36
CA GLU A 170 8.41 -4.99 19.41
C GLU A 170 8.37 -3.58 20.02
N ARG A 171 9.53 -3.03 20.40
CA ARG A 171 9.62 -1.65 20.94
C ARG A 171 9.14 -0.61 19.94
N ALA A 172 9.51 -0.75 18.67
CA ALA A 172 9.04 0.16 17.63
C ALA A 172 7.51 0.14 17.49
N TYR A 173 6.91 -1.04 17.61
CA TYR A 173 5.46 -1.19 17.60
C TYR A 173 4.81 -0.63 18.86
N ASP A 174 5.38 -0.87 20.04
CA ASP A 174 4.85 -0.37 21.30
C ASP A 174 4.81 1.16 21.33
N ASP A 175 5.82 1.84 20.81
CA ASP A 175 5.80 3.28 20.67
C ASP A 175 4.58 3.74 19.87
N ALA A 176 4.37 3.17 18.68
CA ALA A 176 3.23 3.51 17.82
C ALA A 176 1.87 3.18 18.47
N LYS A 177 1.79 2.04 19.16
CA LYS A 177 0.59 1.63 19.92
C LYS A 177 0.15 2.67 20.94
N TYR A 178 1.12 3.36 21.55
CA TYR A 178 0.89 4.42 22.50
C TYR A 178 0.92 5.84 21.88
N GLY A 179 0.84 5.94 20.56
CA GLY A 179 0.76 7.22 19.86
C GLY A 179 2.07 8.02 19.87
N ARG A 180 3.21 7.34 19.94
CA ARG A 180 4.53 7.97 19.90
C ARG A 180 5.27 7.57 18.63
N PRO A 181 5.90 8.50 17.90
CA PRO A 181 6.87 8.17 16.86
C PRO A 181 8.04 7.38 17.49
N SER A 182 8.38 6.22 16.94
CA SER A 182 9.42 5.39 17.53
C SER A 182 10.79 6.07 17.51
N GLU A 183 11.54 5.90 18.61
CA GLU A 183 12.93 6.31 18.68
C GLU A 183 13.85 5.40 17.83
N GLU A 184 13.44 4.16 17.64
CA GLU A 184 14.12 3.15 16.84
C GLU A 184 13.17 2.53 15.80
N PRO A 185 12.74 3.27 14.77
CA PRO A 185 11.75 2.79 13.81
C PRO A 185 12.29 1.70 12.90
N ILE A 186 11.40 0.81 12.46
CA ILE A 186 11.70 -0.18 11.44
C ILE A 186 11.74 0.51 10.08
N ILE A 187 12.87 0.44 9.38
CA ILE A 187 13.07 1.10 8.09
C ILE A 187 13.26 0.03 7.01
N LEU A 188 12.44 0.12 5.97
CA LEU A 188 12.54 -0.66 4.75
C LEU A 188 12.89 0.28 3.60
N GLY A 189 14.05 0.12 2.97
CA GLY A 189 14.52 1.03 1.93
C GLY A 189 15.06 0.33 0.69
N LEU A 190 15.14 1.09 -0.39
CA LEU A 190 15.75 0.67 -1.65
C LEU A 190 16.21 1.91 -2.44
N ILE A 191 17.13 1.71 -3.40
CA ILE A 191 17.60 2.73 -4.33
C ILE A 191 17.16 2.36 -5.75
N PRO A 192 15.90 2.67 -6.14
CA PRO A 192 15.31 2.19 -7.39
C PRO A 192 16.01 2.71 -8.63
N SER A 193 16.66 3.86 -8.57
CA SER A 193 17.45 4.43 -9.68
C SER A 193 18.67 3.60 -10.08
N LEU A 194 19.11 2.64 -9.25
CA LEU A 194 20.17 1.69 -9.64
C LEU A 194 19.71 0.67 -10.68
N THR A 195 18.43 0.34 -10.67
CA THR A 195 17.80 -0.59 -11.63
C THR A 195 16.99 0.14 -12.70
N SER A 196 16.64 1.40 -12.47
CA SER A 196 15.90 2.28 -13.38
C SER A 196 16.60 3.63 -13.46
N PRO A 197 17.68 3.75 -14.27
CA PRO A 197 18.51 4.96 -14.33
C PRO A 197 17.77 6.23 -14.72
N ASP A 198 16.69 6.11 -15.48
CA ASP A 198 15.80 7.19 -15.91
C ASP A 198 15.00 7.85 -14.76
N MET A 199 15.05 7.29 -13.55
CA MET A 199 14.41 7.87 -12.36
C MET A 199 15.20 9.00 -11.71
N ALA A 200 16.47 9.21 -12.09
CA ALA A 200 17.31 10.27 -11.56
C ALA A 200 18.27 10.77 -12.65
N PRO A 201 18.79 12.01 -12.56
CA PRO A 201 19.87 12.48 -13.41
C PRO A 201 21.13 11.58 -13.29
N GLU A 202 22.00 11.63 -14.30
CA GLU A 202 23.25 10.86 -14.30
C GLU A 202 24.08 11.16 -13.05
N GLY A 203 24.58 10.10 -12.41
CA GLY A 203 25.36 10.18 -11.17
C GLY A 203 24.52 10.49 -9.91
N LYS A 204 23.24 10.78 -10.05
CA LYS A 204 22.33 11.01 -8.92
C LYS A 204 21.44 9.81 -8.69
N HIS A 205 20.94 9.68 -7.46
CA HIS A 205 20.10 8.56 -7.08
C HIS A 205 18.93 8.98 -6.20
N ILE A 206 17.92 8.12 -6.13
CA ILE A 206 16.80 8.26 -5.22
C ILE A 206 16.82 7.07 -4.26
N MET A 207 16.80 7.32 -2.96
CA MET A 207 16.52 6.31 -1.96
C MET A 207 15.08 6.48 -1.47
N SER A 208 14.32 5.40 -1.46
CA SER A 208 12.92 5.39 -1.04
C SER A 208 12.75 4.48 0.17
N CYS A 209 12.30 5.04 1.29
CA CYS A 209 12.13 4.32 2.55
C CYS A 209 10.67 4.33 3.00
N ASN A 210 10.19 3.17 3.43
CA ASN A 210 8.99 3.03 4.25
C ASN A 210 9.43 2.81 5.69
N VAL A 211 8.91 3.62 6.58
CA VAL A 211 9.16 3.57 8.01
C VAL A 211 7.89 3.08 8.68
N TRP A 212 7.95 1.88 9.25
CA TRP A 212 6.78 1.20 9.78
C TRP A 212 6.43 1.67 11.18
N HIS A 213 5.14 1.57 11.50
CA HIS A 213 4.58 1.92 12.79
C HIS A 213 4.69 3.41 13.10
N ALA A 214 4.33 4.26 12.13
CA ALA A 214 4.10 5.67 12.41
C ALA A 214 2.64 5.85 12.86
N PRO A 215 2.35 6.30 14.09
CA PRO A 215 0.98 6.50 14.54
C PRO A 215 0.31 7.64 13.78
N VAL A 216 -0.97 7.50 13.45
CA VAL A 216 -1.73 8.58 12.79
C VAL A 216 -1.90 9.76 13.75
N GLU A 217 -2.42 9.46 14.93
CA GLU A 217 -2.60 10.42 16.01
C GLU A 217 -1.43 10.34 17.00
N LEU A 218 -0.84 11.49 17.30
CA LEU A 218 0.22 11.60 18.29
C LEU A 218 -0.39 11.92 19.65
N THR A 219 0.06 11.24 20.70
CA THR A 219 -0.30 11.56 22.09
C THR A 219 0.22 12.92 22.52
N GLN A 220 1.32 13.37 21.93
CA GLN A 220 1.92 14.67 22.21
C GLN A 220 2.45 15.30 20.91
N GLY A 221 2.26 16.60 20.75
CA GLY A 221 2.69 17.33 19.57
C GLY A 221 1.81 17.12 18.34
N SER A 222 2.38 17.39 17.18
CA SER A 222 1.73 17.22 15.88
C SER A 222 2.71 16.69 14.84
N TRP A 223 2.23 16.06 13.78
CA TRP A 223 3.08 15.66 12.66
C TRP A 223 3.73 16.85 11.94
N LYS A 224 3.14 18.04 12.05
CA LYS A 224 3.76 19.27 11.53
C LYS A 224 5.12 19.52 12.20
N ASP A 225 5.23 19.25 13.50
CA ASP A 225 6.44 19.49 14.30
C ASP A 225 7.35 18.24 14.32
N GLU A 226 6.78 17.05 14.28
CA GLU A 226 7.51 15.77 14.42
C GLU A 226 8.07 15.24 13.10
N ARG A 227 7.49 15.60 11.94
CA ARG A 227 7.89 15.10 10.63
C ARG A 227 9.37 15.28 10.33
N GLY A 228 9.92 16.48 10.58
CA GLY A 228 11.34 16.77 10.38
C GLY A 228 12.24 16.01 11.35
N LYS A 229 11.84 15.88 12.61
CA LYS A 229 12.57 15.12 13.63
C LYS A 229 12.61 13.63 13.28
N MET A 230 11.48 13.08 12.84
CA MET A 230 11.39 11.68 12.39
C MET A 230 12.27 11.43 11.16
N ALA A 231 12.27 12.34 10.19
CA ALA A 231 13.17 12.25 9.03
C ALA A 231 14.64 12.25 9.45
N SER A 232 15.05 13.17 10.32
CA SER A 232 16.42 13.25 10.85
C SER A 232 16.80 11.97 11.60
N ARG A 233 15.92 11.45 12.42
CA ARG A 233 16.09 10.18 13.15
C ARG A 233 16.30 9.01 12.18
N CYS A 234 15.48 8.90 11.13
CA CYS A 234 15.62 7.86 10.12
C CYS A 234 16.96 7.97 9.39
N ILE A 235 17.39 9.18 9.00
CA ILE A 235 18.68 9.42 8.37
C ILE A 235 19.82 8.99 9.29
N GLU A 236 19.75 9.33 10.58
CA GLU A 236 20.73 8.89 11.58
C GLU A 236 20.86 7.37 11.68
N ILE A 237 19.72 6.68 11.75
CA ILE A 237 19.69 5.21 11.83
C ILE A 237 20.25 4.58 10.56
N ILE A 238 19.87 5.07 9.39
CA ILE A 238 20.39 4.56 8.11
C ILE A 238 21.90 4.79 8.02
N SER A 239 22.39 5.94 8.49
CA SER A 239 23.81 6.30 8.47
C SER A 239 24.70 5.37 9.30
N ARG A 240 24.15 4.65 10.28
CA ARG A 240 24.89 3.61 11.02
C ARG A 240 25.36 2.45 10.11
N SER A 241 24.61 2.19 9.04
CA SER A 241 24.93 1.16 8.02
C SER A 241 25.48 1.75 6.72
N MET A 242 25.38 3.06 6.55
CA MET A 242 25.82 3.81 5.38
C MET A 242 26.50 5.09 5.84
N PRO A 243 27.80 5.03 6.28
CA PRO A 243 28.46 6.14 6.99
C PRO A 243 28.55 7.45 6.20
N ASP A 244 28.63 7.36 4.88
CA ASP A 244 28.74 8.52 3.97
C ASP A 244 27.36 9.03 3.47
N LEU A 245 26.25 8.49 3.97
CA LEU A 245 24.90 8.87 3.53
C LEU A 245 24.62 10.36 3.70
N LYS A 246 24.95 10.91 4.86
CA LYS A 246 24.68 12.33 5.18
C LYS A 246 25.34 13.29 4.21
N ASP A 247 26.56 12.97 3.80
CA ASP A 247 27.35 13.79 2.87
C ASP A 247 26.81 13.72 1.44
N ARG A 248 26.01 12.69 1.14
CA ARG A 248 25.41 12.46 -0.18
C ARG A 248 23.99 12.99 -0.29
N ILE A 249 23.32 13.39 0.79
CA ILE A 249 21.95 13.90 0.72
C ILE A 249 21.96 15.28 0.09
N ILE A 250 21.29 15.42 -1.06
CA ILE A 250 21.03 16.69 -1.75
C ILE A 250 19.80 17.35 -1.15
N ASP A 251 18.74 16.55 -0.98
CA ASP A 251 17.44 16.99 -0.47
C ASP A 251 16.62 15.76 -0.02
N TYR A 252 15.55 15.99 0.72
CA TYR A 252 14.65 14.92 1.10
C TYR A 252 13.18 15.37 1.14
N ARG A 253 12.29 14.39 0.93
CA ARG A 253 10.84 14.55 1.16
C ARG A 253 10.40 13.56 2.22
N ALA A 254 9.75 14.06 3.24
CA ALA A 254 9.18 13.27 4.31
C ALA A 254 7.66 13.44 4.33
N LEU A 255 6.93 12.34 4.40
CA LEU A 255 5.48 12.31 4.47
C LEU A 255 5.04 11.55 5.70
N SER A 256 4.30 12.21 6.55
CA SER A 256 3.62 11.60 7.70
C SER A 256 2.41 10.77 7.26
N PRO A 257 1.80 9.96 8.13
CA PRO A 257 0.51 9.31 7.84
C PRO A 257 -0.57 10.28 7.37
N LEU A 258 -0.64 11.48 7.95
CA LEU A 258 -1.60 12.51 7.55
C LEU A 258 -1.31 13.08 6.17
N ASP A 259 -0.02 13.33 5.84
CA ASP A 259 0.36 13.76 4.49
C ASP A 259 -0.01 12.70 3.44
N LEU A 260 0.11 11.41 3.78
CA LEU A 260 -0.29 10.32 2.89
C LEU A 260 -1.81 10.26 2.68
N GLU A 261 -2.59 10.59 3.69
CA GLU A 261 -4.04 10.71 3.58
C GLU A 261 -4.43 11.91 2.73
N ASP A 262 -3.88 13.08 3.05
CA ASP A 262 -4.21 14.35 2.38
C ASP A 262 -3.80 14.36 0.89
N GLU A 263 -2.60 13.85 0.57
CA GLU A 263 -2.09 13.91 -0.80
C GLU A 263 -2.57 12.74 -1.68
N PHE A 264 -2.79 11.56 -1.11
CA PHE A 264 -3.05 10.33 -1.86
C PHE A 264 -4.37 9.65 -1.50
N GLY A 265 -5.16 10.19 -0.59
CA GLY A 265 -6.41 9.57 -0.12
C GLY A 265 -6.18 8.25 0.60
N LEU A 266 -4.98 8.00 1.10
CA LEU A 266 -4.65 6.79 1.86
C LEU A 266 -5.10 6.95 3.31
N ARG A 267 -6.32 6.53 3.59
CA ARG A 267 -6.94 6.66 4.90
C ARG A 267 -6.02 6.19 6.01
N ASP A 268 -5.82 7.03 7.01
CA ASP A 268 -4.93 6.82 8.16
C ASP A 268 -3.46 6.55 7.74
N GLY A 269 -3.04 6.95 6.55
CA GLY A 269 -1.71 6.68 6.01
C GLY A 269 -1.40 5.17 5.84
N ASN A 270 -2.44 4.33 5.79
CA ASN A 270 -2.28 2.88 5.72
C ASN A 270 -2.19 2.40 4.27
N ILE A 271 -0.98 2.12 3.79
CA ILE A 271 -0.71 1.66 2.43
C ILE A 271 -1.27 0.25 2.13
N MET A 272 -1.71 -0.48 3.16
CA MET A 272 -2.35 -1.80 3.03
C MET A 272 -3.88 -1.71 3.06
N HIS A 273 -4.45 -0.53 3.25
CA HIS A 273 -5.86 -0.21 3.48
C HIS A 273 -6.47 -0.80 4.76
N LEU A 274 -5.92 -1.87 5.30
CA LEU A 274 -6.29 -2.50 6.57
C LEU A 274 -5.07 -3.23 7.11
N GLU A 275 -5.06 -3.57 8.39
CA GLU A 275 -4.00 -4.38 8.97
C GLU A 275 -3.97 -5.79 8.37
N MET A 276 -2.76 -6.35 8.23
CA MET A 276 -2.54 -7.73 7.79
C MET A 276 -2.41 -8.64 9.02
N MET A 277 -3.50 -8.81 9.74
CA MET A 277 -3.58 -9.66 10.94
C MET A 277 -4.45 -10.90 10.67
N PRO A 278 -4.42 -11.94 11.50
CA PRO A 278 -5.17 -13.19 11.26
C PRO A 278 -6.65 -13.00 10.98
N SER A 279 -7.30 -12.04 11.64
CA SER A 279 -8.70 -11.68 11.43
C SER A 279 -8.97 -10.90 10.13
N GLN A 280 -7.93 -10.58 9.37
CA GLN A 280 -7.99 -9.84 8.11
C GLN A 280 -7.35 -10.63 6.96
N MET A 281 -7.42 -11.96 7.02
CA MET A 281 -6.84 -12.83 6.01
C MET A 281 -7.87 -13.72 5.36
N PHE A 282 -7.58 -14.16 4.16
CA PHE A 282 -8.42 -15.05 3.38
C PHE A 282 -9.87 -14.52 3.26
N GLY A 283 -10.85 -15.36 3.53
CA GLY A 283 -12.27 -15.03 3.52
C GLY A 283 -12.74 -14.10 4.65
N LEU A 284 -11.84 -13.55 5.46
CA LEU A 284 -12.17 -12.57 6.50
C LEU A 284 -11.81 -11.14 6.09
N ARG A 285 -11.21 -10.93 4.90
CA ARG A 285 -10.78 -9.62 4.44
C ARG A 285 -11.69 -9.05 3.35
N PRO A 286 -12.25 -7.84 3.51
CA PRO A 286 -12.26 -6.98 4.72
C PRO A 286 -13.20 -7.49 5.81
N LEU A 287 -14.29 -8.13 5.42
CA LEU A 287 -15.33 -8.74 6.25
C LEU A 287 -15.80 -10.03 5.57
N ALA A 288 -16.35 -10.97 6.32
CA ALA A 288 -16.90 -12.21 5.78
C ALA A 288 -17.93 -11.95 4.67
N ASP A 289 -18.80 -10.94 4.86
CA ASP A 289 -19.83 -10.54 3.90
C ASP A 289 -19.28 -9.91 2.60
N CYS A 290 -17.96 -9.59 2.58
CA CYS A 290 -17.29 -9.00 1.42
C CYS A 290 -16.10 -9.83 0.92
N SER A 291 -15.94 -11.06 1.38
CA SER A 291 -14.76 -11.90 1.18
C SER A 291 -14.52 -12.35 -0.27
N ALA A 292 -15.58 -12.42 -1.06
CA ALA A 292 -15.54 -12.84 -2.48
C ALA A 292 -15.52 -11.64 -3.44
N TYR A 293 -15.02 -10.50 -2.99
CA TYR A 293 -15.00 -9.22 -3.73
C TYR A 293 -16.38 -8.60 -3.95
N THR A 294 -17.46 -9.27 -3.56
CA THR A 294 -18.84 -8.75 -3.55
C THR A 294 -19.08 -7.90 -2.32
N THR A 295 -20.21 -7.20 -2.30
CA THR A 295 -20.75 -6.51 -1.12
C THR A 295 -22.21 -6.90 -0.94
N PRO A 296 -22.82 -6.59 0.22
CA PRO A 296 -24.29 -6.76 0.37
C PRO A 296 -25.11 -5.94 -0.62
N THR A 297 -24.55 -4.83 -1.14
CA THR A 297 -25.22 -4.00 -2.16
C THR A 297 -25.01 -4.59 -3.55
N THR A 298 -26.08 -5.03 -4.19
CA THR A 298 -26.03 -5.64 -5.53
C THR A 298 -25.35 -4.70 -6.55
N GLY A 299 -24.40 -5.23 -7.32
CA GLY A 299 -23.65 -4.47 -8.32
C GLY A 299 -22.44 -3.71 -7.78
N LEU A 300 -22.21 -3.67 -6.45
CA LEU A 300 -21.01 -3.08 -5.87
C LEU A 300 -19.98 -4.14 -5.53
N TYR A 301 -18.75 -3.93 -6.00
CA TYR A 301 -17.62 -4.85 -5.79
C TYR A 301 -16.41 -4.11 -5.22
N LEU A 302 -15.58 -4.83 -4.46
CA LEU A 302 -14.31 -4.33 -3.93
C LEU A 302 -13.15 -5.02 -4.68
N CYS A 303 -12.14 -4.24 -5.11
CA CYS A 303 -11.02 -4.77 -5.89
C CYS A 303 -9.64 -4.25 -5.47
N GLY A 304 -9.57 -3.51 -4.37
CA GLY A 304 -8.33 -2.88 -3.87
C GLY A 304 -7.58 -3.70 -2.82
N SER A 305 -6.57 -3.08 -2.23
CA SER A 305 -5.74 -3.64 -1.15
C SER A 305 -6.54 -4.05 0.10
N GLY A 306 -7.73 -3.48 0.28
CA GLY A 306 -8.66 -3.85 1.34
C GLY A 306 -9.27 -5.24 1.20
N THR A 307 -9.09 -5.93 0.06
CA THR A 307 -9.54 -7.31 -0.16
C THR A 307 -8.37 -8.29 -0.16
N TRP A 308 -8.64 -9.59 -0.06
CA TRP A 308 -7.59 -10.61 -0.13
C TRP A 308 -6.95 -10.66 -1.54
N PRO A 309 -5.62 -10.85 -1.69
CA PRO A 309 -4.60 -11.13 -0.67
C PRO A 309 -4.00 -9.88 0.01
N GLY A 310 -4.59 -8.73 -0.11
CA GLY A 310 -4.16 -7.52 0.57
C GLY A 310 -3.16 -6.69 -0.24
N GLY A 311 -2.45 -5.81 0.48
CA GLY A 311 -1.52 -4.88 -0.12
C GLY A 311 -0.25 -5.56 -0.62
N THR A 312 -0.05 -5.48 -1.88
CA THR A 312 1.19 -5.62 -2.66
C THR A 312 0.86 -5.10 -4.06
N VAL A 313 1.85 -4.66 -4.83
CA VAL A 313 1.59 -4.21 -6.21
C VAL A 313 1.54 -5.44 -7.13
N SER A 314 0.51 -6.26 -6.96
CA SER A 314 0.35 -7.54 -7.67
C SER A 314 -0.78 -7.53 -8.70
N GLY A 315 -1.76 -6.62 -8.57
CA GLY A 315 -2.98 -6.62 -9.38
C GLY A 315 -3.95 -7.77 -9.06
N ILE A 316 -3.63 -8.64 -8.10
CA ILE A 316 -4.42 -9.85 -7.79
C ILE A 316 -5.85 -9.52 -7.33
N PRO A 317 -6.05 -8.59 -6.38
CA PRO A 317 -7.42 -8.26 -5.97
C PRO A 317 -8.29 -7.79 -7.14
N GLY A 318 -7.73 -6.95 -8.02
CA GLY A 318 -8.43 -6.49 -9.22
C GLY A 318 -8.75 -7.60 -10.20
N HIS A 319 -7.78 -8.51 -10.44
CA HIS A 319 -7.99 -9.68 -11.30
C HIS A 319 -9.11 -10.59 -10.75
N ASN A 320 -9.06 -10.92 -9.47
CA ASN A 320 -10.06 -11.79 -8.85
C ASN A 320 -11.45 -11.15 -8.83
N ALA A 321 -11.52 -9.85 -8.51
CA ALA A 321 -12.78 -9.11 -8.58
C ALA A 321 -13.38 -9.12 -9.99
N ALA A 322 -12.55 -8.91 -11.03
CA ALA A 322 -12.99 -8.99 -12.41
C ALA A 322 -13.57 -10.39 -12.77
N GLN A 323 -12.92 -11.49 -12.32
CA GLN A 323 -13.46 -12.83 -12.53
C GLN A 323 -14.82 -13.04 -11.82
N THR A 324 -14.96 -12.53 -10.59
CA THR A 324 -16.23 -12.55 -9.85
C THR A 324 -17.31 -11.76 -10.60
N ILE A 325 -17.01 -10.53 -11.03
CA ILE A 325 -17.94 -9.69 -11.78
C ILE A 325 -18.40 -10.41 -13.06
N LEU A 326 -17.46 -10.92 -13.86
CA LEU A 326 -17.75 -11.61 -15.11
C LEU A 326 -18.60 -12.87 -14.90
N SER A 327 -18.51 -13.55 -13.76
CA SER A 327 -19.36 -14.69 -13.44
C SER A 327 -20.80 -14.29 -13.10
N HIS A 328 -21.02 -13.05 -12.64
CA HIS A 328 -22.35 -12.55 -12.27
C HIS A 328 -23.10 -11.87 -13.43
N ILE A 329 -22.37 -11.40 -14.45
CA ILE A 329 -22.95 -10.70 -15.61
C ILE A 329 -23.40 -11.71 -16.70
N LYS A 330 -22.97 -12.95 -16.60
CA LYS A 330 -23.40 -14.04 -17.49
C LYS A 330 -24.80 -14.51 -17.14
#